data_bca1c1810e247e707b2965677fb5267d
#
_entry.id   bca1c1810e247e707b2965677fb5267d
#
_cell.length_a   1.000
_cell.length_b   1.000
_cell.length_c   1.000
_cell.angle_alpha   90.00
_cell.angle_beta   90.00
_cell.angle_gamma   90.00
#
_symmetry.space_group_name_H-M   'P 1'
#
loop_
_entity.id
_entity.type
_entity.pdbx_description
1 polymer ?
#
loop_
_entity_poly.entity_id
_entity_poly.type
_entity_poly.pdbx_seq_one_letter_code
_entity_poly.pdbx_strand_id
1 'polypeptide(L)'
;LGKIQEAINKQRPHIAFNLLEAFNEISSFDQNLVAYLELLRVPYTGCNPRGLLLSRDKALSKKLLAYHKIPIPDFTVCRIGQTVRRPINIQFPLIVKSLTQDASIGISQASVVHDHDKLRERVKFIHNHIETDAIIERYIEGRELYVGILGNKRLTTFPIWELKLSKMPNSMHRIATDRVKWNSKYQRKHGIDAGAANNISPTLTTTIQQVCRRVYRTLDLSGYARIDPRLDN
;
A
#
# COMPACT_ATOMS: atom_id res chain seq x y z
N LEU A 1 -8.37 -25.64 -2.54
CA LEU A 1 -7.04 -26.02 -3.03
C LEU A 1 -7.08 -27.23 -3.95
N GLY A 2 -7.85 -28.28 -3.65
CA GLY A 2 -7.93 -29.51 -4.48
C GLY A 2 -8.24 -29.24 -5.96
N LYS A 3 -9.20 -28.37 -6.28
CA LYS A 3 -9.51 -27.98 -7.67
C LYS A 3 -8.34 -27.33 -8.40
N ILE A 4 -7.50 -26.56 -7.69
CA ILE A 4 -6.30 -25.93 -8.27
C ILE A 4 -5.27 -27.01 -8.62
N GLN A 5 -5.02 -27.93 -7.71
CA GLN A 5 -4.12 -29.06 -7.94
C GLN A 5 -4.59 -29.95 -9.10
N GLU A 6 -5.88 -30.26 -9.15
CA GLU A 6 -6.49 -31.02 -10.24
C GLU A 6 -6.32 -30.31 -11.59
N ALA A 7 -6.61 -29.01 -11.64
CA ALA A 7 -6.42 -28.21 -12.85
C ALA A 7 -4.94 -28.16 -13.30
N ILE A 8 -4.00 -27.98 -12.36
CA ILE A 8 -2.56 -27.98 -12.64
C ILE A 8 -2.13 -29.36 -13.18
N ASN A 9 -2.54 -30.44 -12.55
CA ASN A 9 -2.19 -31.79 -12.98
C ASN A 9 -2.74 -32.13 -14.37
N LYS A 10 -3.96 -31.66 -14.67
CA LYS A 10 -4.64 -31.90 -15.97
C LYS A 10 -4.04 -31.05 -17.08
N GLN A 11 -3.79 -29.76 -16.84
CA GLN A 11 -3.39 -28.80 -17.87
C GLN A 11 -1.86 -28.65 -18.00
N ARG A 12 -1.10 -29.00 -16.95
CA ARG A 12 0.37 -28.87 -16.87
C ARG A 12 0.86 -27.50 -17.37
N PRO A 13 0.38 -26.38 -16.80
CA PRO A 13 0.71 -25.05 -17.29
C PRO A 13 2.20 -24.78 -17.13
N HIS A 14 2.81 -24.04 -18.08
CA HIS A 14 4.18 -23.57 -17.95
C HIS A 14 4.33 -22.47 -16.87
N ILE A 15 3.26 -21.70 -16.66
CA ILE A 15 3.20 -20.64 -15.65
C ILE A 15 1.75 -20.39 -15.24
N ALA A 16 1.51 -20.16 -13.96
CA ALA A 16 0.24 -19.70 -13.44
C ALA A 16 0.20 -18.16 -13.45
N PHE A 17 -0.75 -17.59 -14.21
CA PHE A 17 -0.96 -16.13 -14.18
C PHE A 17 -1.85 -15.80 -12.98
N ASN A 18 -1.22 -15.31 -11.90
CA ASN A 18 -1.88 -15.07 -10.62
C ASN A 18 -2.58 -13.70 -10.61
N LEU A 19 -3.91 -13.69 -10.54
CA LEU A 19 -4.76 -12.50 -10.39
C LEU A 19 -5.51 -12.48 -9.05
N LEU A 20 -5.11 -13.34 -8.12
CA LEU A 20 -5.82 -13.47 -6.86
C LEU A 20 -5.47 -12.32 -5.92
N GLU A 21 -6.47 -11.63 -5.41
CA GLU A 21 -6.33 -10.58 -4.39
C GLU A 21 -6.79 -11.04 -2.99
N ALA A 22 -7.65 -12.07 -2.95
CA ALA A 22 -8.16 -12.67 -1.72
C ALA A 22 -8.52 -14.13 -1.96
N PHE A 23 -8.51 -14.95 -0.92
CA PHE A 23 -9.02 -16.31 -0.95
C PHE A 23 -10.09 -16.47 0.14
N ASN A 24 -11.27 -16.94 -0.22
CA ASN A 24 -12.46 -16.97 0.65
C ASN A 24 -12.75 -15.60 1.29
N GLU A 25 -12.70 -14.53 0.51
CA GLU A 25 -12.92 -13.14 0.95
C GLU A 25 -11.89 -12.62 1.98
N ILE A 26 -10.88 -13.43 2.30
CA ILE A 26 -9.80 -13.07 3.22
C ILE A 26 -8.56 -12.68 2.42
N SER A 27 -8.25 -11.41 2.39
CA SER A 27 -7.14 -10.87 1.61
C SER A 27 -5.75 -11.35 2.10
N SER A 28 -5.61 -11.63 3.41
CA SER A 28 -4.36 -12.18 3.96
C SER A 28 -4.06 -13.62 3.53
N PHE A 29 -4.99 -14.29 2.86
CA PHE A 29 -4.80 -15.65 2.35
C PHE A 29 -4.21 -15.70 0.93
N ASP A 30 -4.02 -14.58 0.26
CA ASP A 30 -3.38 -14.51 -1.05
C ASP A 30 -1.99 -15.15 -1.05
N GLN A 31 -1.17 -14.85 -0.03
CA GLN A 31 0.16 -15.44 0.14
C GLN A 31 0.13 -16.97 0.29
N ASN A 32 -0.92 -17.52 0.92
CA ASN A 32 -1.03 -18.97 1.13
C ASN A 32 -1.26 -19.70 -0.19
N LEU A 33 -1.99 -19.07 -1.12
CA LEU A 33 -2.14 -19.63 -2.45
C LEU A 33 -0.84 -19.62 -3.22
N VAL A 34 -0.08 -18.53 -3.15
CA VAL A 34 1.22 -18.43 -3.81
C VAL A 34 2.19 -19.44 -3.20
N ALA A 35 2.20 -19.60 -1.87
CA ALA A 35 2.98 -20.65 -1.21
C ALA A 35 2.58 -22.06 -1.66
N TYR A 36 1.29 -22.29 -1.91
CA TYR A 36 0.81 -23.56 -2.44
C TYR A 36 1.32 -23.82 -3.86
N LEU A 37 1.36 -22.79 -4.73
CA LEU A 37 1.96 -22.92 -6.07
C LEU A 37 3.46 -23.26 -5.98
N GLU A 38 4.19 -22.69 -5.01
CA GLU A 38 5.60 -23.03 -4.77
C GLU A 38 5.77 -24.49 -4.34
N LEU A 39 4.91 -24.99 -3.44
CA LEU A 39 4.90 -26.41 -3.05
C LEU A 39 4.63 -27.35 -4.23
N LEU A 40 3.78 -26.93 -5.16
CA LEU A 40 3.50 -27.67 -6.39
C LEU A 40 4.59 -27.47 -7.47
N ARG A 41 5.61 -26.64 -7.21
CA ARG A 41 6.68 -26.29 -8.14
C ARG A 41 6.17 -25.70 -9.46
N VAL A 42 5.08 -24.96 -9.41
CA VAL A 42 4.48 -24.28 -10.56
C VAL A 42 5.00 -22.83 -10.59
N PRO A 43 5.69 -22.38 -11.65
CA PRO A 43 6.03 -20.99 -11.83
C PRO A 43 4.76 -20.13 -11.86
N TYR A 44 4.83 -18.93 -11.30
CA TYR A 44 3.69 -18.01 -11.21
C TYR A 44 4.11 -16.56 -11.46
N THR A 45 3.15 -15.70 -11.79
CA THR A 45 3.33 -14.25 -11.87
C THR A 45 3.02 -13.59 -10.54
N GLY A 46 3.66 -12.44 -10.27
CA GLY A 46 3.44 -11.67 -9.05
C GLY A 46 4.53 -11.89 -8.00
N CYS A 47 4.24 -11.45 -6.79
CA CYS A 47 5.20 -11.47 -5.69
C CYS A 47 5.21 -12.82 -4.96
N ASN A 48 6.34 -13.16 -4.36
CA ASN A 48 6.50 -14.36 -3.53
C ASN A 48 5.69 -14.26 -2.21
N PRO A 49 5.45 -15.39 -1.51
CA PRO A 49 4.66 -15.39 -0.28
C PRO A 49 5.23 -14.50 0.82
N ARG A 50 6.56 -14.45 0.97
CA ARG A 50 7.22 -13.62 1.98
C ARG A 50 7.02 -12.14 1.71
N GLY A 51 7.21 -11.72 0.47
CA GLY A 51 6.99 -10.33 0.06
C GLY A 51 5.54 -9.91 0.26
N LEU A 52 4.57 -10.76 -0.08
CA LEU A 52 3.14 -10.52 0.18
C LEU A 52 2.86 -10.37 1.68
N LEU A 53 3.39 -11.26 2.53
CA LEU A 53 3.24 -11.18 3.98
C LEU A 53 3.80 -9.87 4.55
N LEU A 54 5.05 -9.53 4.18
CA LEU A 54 5.75 -8.37 4.71
C LEU A 54 5.15 -7.05 4.24
N SER A 55 4.63 -6.99 3.01
CA SER A 55 4.04 -5.76 2.47
C SER A 55 2.62 -5.51 2.98
N ARG A 56 1.86 -6.54 3.31
CA ARG A 56 0.48 -6.43 3.77
C ARG A 56 0.36 -5.78 5.14
N ASP A 57 1.20 -6.16 6.09
CA ASP A 57 1.24 -5.52 7.42
C ASP A 57 2.04 -4.21 7.34
N LYS A 58 1.31 -3.08 7.34
CA LYS A 58 1.90 -1.73 7.23
C LYS A 58 2.85 -1.39 8.38
N ALA A 59 2.61 -1.92 9.58
CA ALA A 59 3.52 -1.67 10.71
C ALA A 59 4.77 -2.53 10.62
N LEU A 60 4.65 -3.79 10.21
CA LEU A 60 5.78 -4.67 10.03
C LEU A 60 6.69 -4.16 8.90
N SER A 61 6.12 -3.84 7.74
CA SER A 61 6.88 -3.26 6.63
C SER A 61 7.62 -1.98 7.06
N LYS A 62 6.94 -1.05 7.75
CA LYS A 62 7.57 0.19 8.23
C LYS A 62 8.68 -0.05 9.24
N LYS A 63 8.54 -1.00 10.18
CA LYS A 63 9.61 -1.38 11.12
C LYS A 63 10.85 -1.87 10.40
N LEU A 64 10.68 -2.73 9.38
CA LEU A 64 11.77 -3.22 8.54
C LEU A 64 12.43 -2.07 7.77
N LEU A 65 11.64 -1.21 7.14
CA LEU A 65 12.13 -0.06 6.39
C LEU A 65 12.90 0.92 7.30
N ALA A 66 12.39 1.19 8.52
CA ALA A 66 13.05 2.05 9.51
C ALA A 66 14.40 1.48 9.94
N TYR A 67 14.47 0.18 10.24
CA TYR A 67 15.73 -0.50 10.58
C TYR A 67 16.79 -0.31 9.49
N HIS A 68 16.38 -0.37 8.22
CA HIS A 68 17.24 -0.15 7.07
C HIS A 68 17.42 1.33 6.69
N LYS A 69 17.00 2.27 7.55
CA LYS A 69 17.10 3.73 7.32
C LYS A 69 16.49 4.17 5.99
N ILE A 70 15.37 3.58 5.63
CA ILE A 70 14.55 4.01 4.50
C ILE A 70 13.53 5.01 5.05
N PRO A 71 13.38 6.21 4.44
CA PRO A 71 12.46 7.23 4.94
C PRO A 71 11.02 6.72 5.02
N ILE A 72 10.41 6.85 6.18
CA ILE A 72 9.01 6.56 6.45
C ILE A 72 8.42 7.63 7.37
N PRO A 73 7.13 7.92 7.32
CA PRO A 73 6.50 8.75 8.34
C PRO A 73 6.49 8.02 9.70
N ASP A 74 6.65 8.80 10.78
CA ASP A 74 6.46 8.30 12.14
C ASP A 74 5.07 7.71 12.30
N PHE A 75 4.96 6.60 13.03
CA PHE A 75 3.70 5.90 13.17
C PHE A 75 3.57 5.21 14.53
N THR A 76 2.34 4.90 14.88
CA THR A 76 1.98 4.00 15.99
C THR A 76 0.81 3.11 15.59
N VAL A 77 0.61 2.02 16.31
CA VAL A 77 -0.50 1.09 16.09
C VAL A 77 -1.43 1.15 17.30
N CYS A 78 -2.74 1.24 17.04
CA CYS A 78 -3.78 1.08 18.03
C CYS A 78 -4.54 -0.22 17.75
N ARG A 79 -4.38 -1.21 18.60
CA ARG A 79 -5.04 -2.51 18.44
C ARG A 79 -6.50 -2.45 18.86
N ILE A 80 -7.32 -3.31 18.29
CA ILE A 80 -8.72 -3.49 18.74
C ILE A 80 -8.74 -3.76 20.25
N GLY A 81 -9.64 -3.09 20.95
CA GLY A 81 -9.74 -3.16 22.40
C GLY A 81 -8.80 -2.26 23.21
N GLN A 82 -7.80 -1.63 22.56
CA GLN A 82 -6.93 -0.67 23.23
C GLN A 82 -7.56 0.73 23.31
N THR A 83 -7.26 1.44 24.40
CA THR A 83 -7.62 2.85 24.54
C THR A 83 -6.82 3.69 23.54
N VAL A 84 -7.51 4.48 22.74
CA VAL A 84 -6.88 5.42 21.81
C VAL A 84 -6.19 6.53 22.59
N ARG A 85 -4.88 6.55 22.56
CA ARG A 85 -4.05 7.60 23.18
C ARG A 85 -3.40 8.45 22.11
N ARG A 86 -3.20 9.73 22.41
CA ARG A 86 -2.40 10.60 21.54
C ARG A 86 -0.97 10.06 21.49
N PRO A 87 -0.42 9.86 20.28
CA PRO A 87 1.00 9.52 20.14
C PRO A 87 1.87 10.67 20.70
N ILE A 88 2.77 10.36 21.60
CA ILE A 88 3.59 11.40 22.30
C ILE A 88 4.56 12.07 21.31
N ASN A 89 5.08 11.29 20.34
CA ASN A 89 6.16 11.73 19.45
C ASN A 89 5.70 12.06 18.02
N ILE A 90 4.39 12.06 17.75
CA ILE A 90 3.86 12.34 16.42
C ILE A 90 2.89 13.53 16.49
N GLN A 91 3.20 14.59 15.73
CA GLN A 91 2.38 15.80 15.70
C GLN A 91 1.24 15.68 14.68
N PHE A 92 0.14 16.38 14.95
CA PHE A 92 -0.94 16.58 13.97
C PHE A 92 -0.47 17.43 12.78
N PRO A 93 -1.05 17.25 11.59
CA PRO A 93 -2.13 16.31 11.26
C PRO A 93 -1.64 14.86 11.17
N LEU A 94 -2.53 13.92 11.53
CA LEU A 94 -2.27 12.50 11.45
C LEU A 94 -3.19 11.87 10.39
N ILE A 95 -2.76 10.75 9.81
CA ILE A 95 -3.62 9.91 8.97
C ILE A 95 -3.84 8.55 9.64
N VAL A 96 -5.10 8.13 9.72
CA VAL A 96 -5.50 6.84 10.31
C VAL A 96 -5.97 5.90 9.22
N LYS A 97 -5.42 4.70 9.19
CA LYS A 97 -5.69 3.67 8.17
C LYS A 97 -5.90 2.31 8.83
N SER A 98 -6.52 1.38 8.11
CA SER A 98 -6.44 -0.04 8.46
C SER A 98 -4.98 -0.52 8.41
N LEU A 99 -4.59 -1.35 9.38
CA LEU A 99 -3.25 -1.92 9.43
C LEU A 99 -2.99 -2.89 8.27
N THR A 100 -3.98 -3.69 7.88
CA THR A 100 -3.80 -4.82 6.97
C THR A 100 -4.62 -4.75 5.66
N GLN A 101 -5.60 -3.84 5.56
CA GLN A 101 -6.39 -3.70 4.34
C GLN A 101 -5.72 -2.76 3.33
N ASP A 102 -5.75 -3.15 2.08
CA ASP A 102 -5.20 -2.40 0.94
C ASP A 102 -6.28 -1.69 0.11
N ALA A 103 -5.97 -1.26 -1.11
CA ALA A 103 -6.88 -0.65 -2.08
C ALA A 103 -7.66 0.59 -1.58
N SER A 104 -7.16 1.27 -0.54
CA SER A 104 -7.83 2.42 0.11
C SER A 104 -9.12 2.08 0.85
N ILE A 105 -9.35 0.80 1.19
CA ILE A 105 -10.49 0.39 2.00
C ILE A 105 -10.51 1.20 3.30
N GLY A 106 -11.66 1.83 3.57
CA GLY A 106 -11.85 2.68 4.72
C GLY A 106 -11.11 4.02 4.68
N ILE A 107 -10.44 4.42 3.60
CA ILE A 107 -9.78 5.73 3.50
C ILE A 107 -10.74 6.76 2.92
N SER A 108 -10.96 7.85 3.66
CA SER A 108 -11.77 8.99 3.29
C SER A 108 -11.10 10.30 3.72
N GLN A 109 -11.70 11.45 3.44
CA GLN A 109 -11.21 12.74 3.94
C GLN A 109 -11.11 12.76 5.48
N ALA A 110 -12.03 12.08 6.17
CA ALA A 110 -11.99 11.93 7.63
C ALA A 110 -10.82 11.06 8.14
N SER A 111 -10.04 10.44 7.26
CA SER A 111 -8.84 9.69 7.66
C SER A 111 -7.69 10.61 8.09
N VAL A 112 -7.68 11.87 7.62
CA VAL A 112 -6.75 12.89 8.10
C VAL A 112 -7.41 13.62 9.26
N VAL A 113 -6.76 13.64 10.41
CA VAL A 113 -7.29 14.14 11.68
C VAL A 113 -6.37 15.20 12.24
N HIS A 114 -6.95 16.24 12.86
CA HIS A 114 -6.24 17.41 13.35
C HIS A 114 -6.27 17.56 14.89
N ASP A 115 -7.08 16.73 15.55
CA ASP A 115 -7.26 16.76 16.98
C ASP A 115 -7.50 15.35 17.55
N HIS A 116 -7.52 15.28 18.88
CA HIS A 116 -7.64 14.00 19.58
C HIS A 116 -9.03 13.36 19.49
N ASP A 117 -10.07 14.16 19.40
CA ASP A 117 -11.43 13.66 19.32
C ASP A 117 -11.65 13.02 17.95
N LYS A 118 -11.23 13.68 16.87
CA LYS A 118 -11.25 13.12 15.52
C LYS A 118 -10.36 11.89 15.40
N LEU A 119 -9.22 11.86 16.07
CA LEU A 119 -8.38 10.68 16.14
C LEU A 119 -9.15 9.50 16.76
N ARG A 120 -9.81 9.70 17.90
CA ARG A 120 -10.61 8.66 18.56
C ARG A 120 -11.76 8.17 17.70
N GLU A 121 -12.52 9.10 17.11
CA GLU A 121 -13.61 8.76 16.18
C GLU A 121 -13.09 7.88 15.03
N ARG A 122 -11.97 8.29 14.43
CA ARG A 122 -11.44 7.61 13.25
C ARG A 122 -10.89 6.23 13.56
N VAL A 123 -10.17 6.07 14.67
CA VAL A 123 -9.69 4.74 15.12
C VAL A 123 -10.86 3.82 15.42
N LYS A 124 -11.90 4.31 16.14
CA LYS A 124 -13.13 3.53 16.38
C LYS A 124 -13.81 3.09 15.09
N PHE A 125 -13.85 3.96 14.07
CA PHE A 125 -14.37 3.59 12.75
C PHE A 125 -13.60 2.43 12.14
N ILE A 126 -12.26 2.46 12.15
CA ILE A 126 -11.43 1.36 11.63
C ILE A 126 -11.71 0.07 12.41
N HIS A 127 -11.74 0.12 13.74
CA HIS A 127 -11.97 -1.05 14.58
C HIS A 127 -13.36 -1.67 14.36
N ASN A 128 -14.42 -0.85 14.26
CA ASN A 128 -15.80 -1.34 14.26
C ASN A 128 -16.35 -1.64 12.87
N HIS A 129 -15.84 -1.00 11.80
CA HIS A 129 -16.39 -1.13 10.45
C HIS A 129 -15.43 -1.82 9.48
N ILE A 130 -14.13 -1.71 9.73
CA ILE A 130 -13.12 -2.39 8.91
C ILE A 130 -12.61 -3.65 9.64
N GLU A 131 -12.87 -3.75 10.95
CA GLU A 131 -12.55 -4.90 11.80
C GLU A 131 -11.07 -5.27 11.80
N THR A 132 -10.21 -4.23 11.78
CA THR A 132 -8.75 -4.39 11.82
C THR A 132 -8.15 -3.47 12.87
N ASP A 133 -6.92 -3.76 13.29
CA ASP A 133 -6.10 -2.79 14.00
C ASP A 133 -5.92 -1.52 13.15
N ALA A 134 -5.73 -0.38 13.81
CA ALA A 134 -5.49 0.89 13.15
C ALA A 134 -4.02 1.27 13.21
N ILE A 135 -3.47 1.72 12.08
CA ILE A 135 -2.18 2.41 12.04
C ILE A 135 -2.44 3.92 11.97
N ILE A 136 -1.74 4.66 12.82
CA ILE A 136 -1.79 6.12 12.96
C ILE A 136 -0.43 6.65 12.53
N GLU A 137 -0.39 7.46 11.50
CA GLU A 137 0.85 7.95 10.90
C GLU A 137 0.86 9.49 10.85
N ARG A 138 2.04 10.10 10.88
CA ARG A 138 2.17 11.50 10.50
C ARG A 138 1.67 11.69 9.07
N TYR A 139 0.75 12.61 8.87
CA TYR A 139 0.29 12.94 7.53
C TYR A 139 1.37 13.72 6.78
N ILE A 140 1.79 13.22 5.64
CA ILE A 140 2.70 13.92 4.73
C ILE A 140 1.85 14.63 3.69
N GLU A 141 1.86 15.94 3.69
CA GLU A 141 1.28 16.72 2.62
C GLU A 141 2.24 16.74 1.43
N GLY A 142 1.71 16.48 0.23
CA GLY A 142 2.56 16.40 -0.94
C GLY A 142 1.94 15.55 -2.05
N ARG A 143 2.80 15.05 -2.93
CA ARG A 143 2.44 14.34 -4.17
C ARG A 143 2.44 12.83 -3.93
N GLU A 144 1.42 12.14 -4.44
CA GLU A 144 1.36 10.67 -4.40
C GLU A 144 1.93 10.09 -5.69
N LEU A 145 3.05 9.41 -5.57
CA LEU A 145 3.79 8.84 -6.69
C LEU A 145 3.62 7.32 -6.74
N TYR A 146 3.81 6.75 -7.92
CA TYR A 146 3.78 5.31 -8.16
C TYR A 146 5.04 4.89 -8.92
N VAL A 147 5.76 3.93 -8.38
CA VAL A 147 6.97 3.40 -8.99
C VAL A 147 6.85 1.89 -9.17
N GLY A 148 6.65 1.46 -10.39
CA GLY A 148 6.65 0.05 -10.74
C GLY A 148 8.08 -0.51 -10.77
N ILE A 149 8.25 -1.71 -10.23
CA ILE A 149 9.51 -2.45 -10.26
C ILE A 149 9.24 -3.87 -10.72
N LEU A 150 10.05 -4.36 -11.63
CA LEU A 150 9.99 -5.70 -12.18
C LEU A 150 11.33 -6.40 -12.01
N GLY A 151 11.32 -7.65 -11.59
CA GLY A 151 12.46 -8.55 -11.58
C GLY A 151 12.73 -9.20 -10.22
N ASN A 152 13.73 -10.10 -10.22
CA ASN A 152 14.19 -10.84 -9.04
C ASN A 152 15.63 -10.44 -8.71
N LYS A 153 16.64 -11.04 -9.38
CA LYS A 153 18.06 -10.68 -9.18
C LYS A 153 18.39 -9.31 -9.79
N ARG A 154 17.92 -9.06 -11.01
CA ARG A 154 18.07 -7.76 -11.69
C ARG A 154 16.73 -7.06 -11.66
N LEU A 155 16.73 -5.80 -11.22
CA LEU A 155 15.52 -4.99 -11.09
C LEU A 155 15.44 -3.95 -12.19
N THR A 156 14.35 -3.95 -12.92
CA THR A 156 13.95 -2.86 -13.82
C THR A 156 12.98 -1.95 -13.07
N THR A 157 13.29 -0.67 -13.01
CA THR A 157 12.41 0.35 -12.41
C THR A 157 11.76 1.14 -13.54
N PHE A 158 10.45 1.21 -13.54
CA PHE A 158 9.69 1.95 -14.54
C PHE A 158 9.70 3.46 -14.27
N PRO A 159 9.29 4.28 -15.24
CA PRO A 159 9.10 5.71 -15.04
C PRO A 159 8.16 5.99 -13.86
N ILE A 160 8.39 7.10 -13.18
CA ILE A 160 7.57 7.52 -12.03
C ILE A 160 6.24 8.05 -12.56
N TRP A 161 5.15 7.53 -12.02
CA TRP A 161 3.80 8.01 -12.25
C TRP A 161 3.31 8.77 -11.03
N GLU A 162 2.32 9.62 -11.22
CA GLU A 162 1.71 10.43 -10.19
C GLU A 162 0.20 10.36 -10.26
N LEU A 163 -0.44 10.26 -9.10
CA LEU A 163 -1.87 10.50 -8.96
C LEU A 163 -2.12 12.01 -8.91
N LYS A 164 -2.61 12.56 -10.03
CA LYS A 164 -2.83 14.01 -10.19
C LYS A 164 -4.13 14.44 -9.51
N LEU A 165 -4.00 15.13 -8.39
CA LEU A 165 -5.10 15.63 -7.58
C LEU A 165 -5.18 17.17 -7.58
N SER A 166 -4.54 17.83 -8.53
CA SER A 166 -4.35 19.29 -8.56
C SER A 166 -5.66 20.10 -8.69
N LYS A 167 -6.70 19.50 -9.28
CA LYS A 167 -8.00 20.13 -9.44
C LYS A 167 -8.96 19.88 -8.28
N MET A 168 -8.53 19.18 -7.25
CA MET A 168 -9.33 19.05 -6.02
C MET A 168 -9.39 20.38 -5.28
N PRO A 169 -10.53 20.68 -4.61
CA PRO A 169 -10.65 21.88 -3.77
C PRO A 169 -9.54 21.94 -2.72
N ASN A 170 -9.04 23.14 -2.43
CA ASN A 170 -7.99 23.34 -1.41
C ASN A 170 -8.45 22.95 0.02
N SER A 171 -9.76 22.88 0.25
CA SER A 171 -10.34 22.40 1.51
C SER A 171 -10.27 20.89 1.69
N MET A 172 -9.84 20.16 0.67
CA MET A 172 -9.72 18.70 0.70
C MET A 172 -8.28 18.24 0.74
N HIS A 173 -8.02 17.23 1.56
CA HIS A 173 -6.71 16.57 1.56
C HIS A 173 -6.47 15.82 0.25
N ARG A 174 -5.27 15.97 -0.30
CA ARG A 174 -4.85 15.31 -1.53
C ARG A 174 -4.40 13.89 -1.24
N ILE A 175 -5.35 13.01 -0.97
CA ILE A 175 -5.13 11.60 -0.64
C ILE A 175 -5.93 10.68 -1.57
N ALA A 176 -5.39 9.49 -1.84
CA ALA A 176 -6.04 8.45 -2.62
C ALA A 176 -7.13 7.75 -1.81
N THR A 177 -8.30 8.41 -1.69
CA THR A 177 -9.48 7.81 -1.05
C THR A 177 -10.10 6.75 -1.97
N ASP A 178 -11.00 5.94 -1.43
CA ASP A 178 -11.81 4.99 -2.21
C ASP A 178 -12.51 5.68 -3.40
N ARG A 179 -13.13 6.84 -3.20
CA ARG A 179 -13.77 7.61 -4.28
C ARG A 179 -12.81 8.08 -5.35
N VAL A 180 -11.59 8.48 -4.95
CA VAL A 180 -10.52 8.88 -5.87
C VAL A 180 -10.10 7.72 -6.75
N LYS A 181 -10.02 6.51 -6.20
CA LYS A 181 -9.58 5.32 -6.94
C LYS A 181 -10.67 4.69 -7.81
N TRP A 182 -11.90 4.63 -7.31
CA TRP A 182 -12.92 3.76 -7.89
C TRP A 182 -14.15 4.45 -8.45
N ASN A 183 -14.37 5.75 -8.15
CA ASN A 183 -15.56 6.45 -8.62
C ASN A 183 -15.25 7.31 -9.86
N SER A 184 -15.56 6.79 -11.04
CA SER A 184 -15.30 7.47 -12.33
C SER A 184 -16.02 8.82 -12.48
N LYS A 185 -17.20 8.98 -11.87
CA LYS A 185 -17.94 10.27 -11.85
C LYS A 185 -17.19 11.29 -10.99
N TYR A 186 -16.70 10.87 -9.84
CA TYR A 186 -15.89 11.69 -8.94
C TYR A 186 -14.58 12.10 -9.59
N GLN A 187 -13.89 11.15 -10.24
CA GLN A 187 -12.64 11.41 -10.98
C GLN A 187 -12.84 12.47 -12.06
N ARG A 188 -13.86 12.33 -12.90
CA ARG A 188 -14.19 13.31 -13.94
C ARG A 188 -14.53 14.70 -13.37
N LYS A 189 -15.36 14.75 -12.31
CA LYS A 189 -15.73 16.00 -11.64
C LYS A 189 -14.51 16.77 -11.11
N HIS A 190 -13.54 16.10 -10.56
CA HIS A 190 -12.37 16.71 -9.93
C HIS A 190 -11.10 16.63 -10.79
N GLY A 191 -11.22 16.21 -12.05
CA GLY A 191 -10.07 16.09 -12.97
C GLY A 191 -8.95 15.23 -12.41
N ILE A 192 -9.33 14.11 -11.73
CA ILE A 192 -8.38 13.17 -11.16
C ILE A 192 -7.90 12.25 -12.27
N ASP A 193 -6.59 12.15 -12.41
CA ASP A 193 -5.95 11.33 -13.43
C ASP A 193 -4.63 10.76 -12.88
N ALA A 194 -4.15 9.69 -13.50
CA ALA A 194 -2.84 9.12 -13.23
C ALA A 194 -1.99 9.19 -14.49
N GLY A 195 -0.79 9.68 -14.38
CA GLY A 195 0.10 9.84 -15.55
C GLY A 195 1.55 10.05 -15.15
N ALA A 196 2.41 10.26 -16.14
CA ALA A 196 3.81 10.55 -15.87
C ALA A 196 3.95 11.72 -14.89
N ALA A 197 4.82 11.55 -13.91
CA ALA A 197 5.10 12.59 -12.92
C ALA A 197 5.89 13.72 -13.60
N ASN A 198 5.36 14.94 -13.50
CA ASN A 198 5.98 16.14 -14.06
C ASN A 198 6.77 16.89 -12.98
N ASN A 199 7.69 17.79 -13.41
CA ASN A 199 8.44 18.67 -12.50
C ASN A 199 9.18 17.92 -11.37
N ILE A 200 9.81 16.80 -11.72
CA ILE A 200 10.76 16.09 -10.89
C ILE A 200 12.13 16.18 -11.55
N SER A 201 13.12 16.71 -10.84
CA SER A 201 14.48 16.80 -11.39
C SER A 201 15.08 15.41 -11.66
N PRO A 202 16.02 15.27 -12.59
CA PRO A 202 16.69 13.99 -12.85
C PRO A 202 17.34 13.40 -11.60
N THR A 203 17.93 14.24 -10.76
CA THR A 203 18.54 13.83 -9.47
C THR A 203 17.50 13.26 -8.55
N LEU A 204 16.37 13.95 -8.35
CA LEU A 204 15.29 13.49 -7.49
C LEU A 204 14.63 12.22 -8.04
N THR A 205 14.45 12.12 -9.36
CA THR A 205 13.97 10.91 -10.03
C THR A 205 14.85 9.71 -9.68
N THR A 206 16.18 9.87 -9.81
CA THR A 206 17.15 8.83 -9.46
C THR A 206 17.06 8.44 -7.98
N THR A 207 16.96 9.42 -7.09
CA THR A 207 16.83 9.20 -5.65
C THR A 207 15.56 8.40 -5.31
N ILE A 208 14.41 8.80 -5.85
CA ILE A 208 13.13 8.10 -5.64
C ILE A 208 13.23 6.66 -6.11
N GLN A 209 13.76 6.44 -7.33
CA GLN A 209 13.92 5.10 -7.87
C GLN A 209 14.89 4.23 -7.03
N GLN A 210 15.97 4.80 -6.52
CA GLN A 210 16.89 4.10 -5.62
C GLN A 210 16.22 3.72 -4.30
N VAL A 211 15.47 4.63 -3.69
CA VAL A 211 14.70 4.35 -2.47
C VAL A 211 13.70 3.23 -2.73
N CYS A 212 12.94 3.29 -3.81
CA CYS A 212 11.97 2.24 -4.17
C CYS A 212 12.63 0.87 -4.39
N ARG A 213 13.80 0.82 -5.04
CA ARG A 213 14.59 -0.44 -5.17
C ARG A 213 15.05 -0.97 -3.81
N ARG A 214 15.43 -0.08 -2.88
CA ARG A 214 15.79 -0.49 -1.51
C ARG A 214 14.58 -1.05 -0.77
N VAL A 215 13.41 -0.41 -0.88
CA VAL A 215 12.13 -0.93 -0.33
C VAL A 215 11.87 -2.33 -0.87
N TYR A 216 11.93 -2.50 -2.19
CA TYR A 216 11.69 -3.78 -2.87
C TYR A 216 12.56 -4.91 -2.30
N ARG A 217 13.87 -4.65 -2.14
CA ARG A 217 14.81 -5.62 -1.58
C ARG A 217 14.63 -5.87 -0.09
N THR A 218 14.36 -4.80 0.68
CA THR A 218 14.18 -4.89 2.14
C THR A 218 12.95 -5.71 2.51
N LEU A 219 11.88 -5.63 1.71
CA LEU A 219 10.66 -6.41 1.90
C LEU A 219 10.71 -7.78 1.18
N ASP A 220 11.86 -8.16 0.64
CA ASP A 220 12.09 -9.43 -0.06
C ASP A 220 11.05 -9.69 -1.19
N LEU A 221 10.67 -8.62 -1.90
CA LEU A 221 9.72 -8.72 -3.00
C LEU A 221 10.33 -9.43 -4.20
N SER A 222 9.50 -10.08 -5.01
CA SER A 222 9.89 -10.73 -6.25
C SER A 222 8.87 -10.49 -7.36
N GLY A 223 9.18 -10.88 -8.60
CA GLY A 223 8.30 -10.74 -9.76
C GLY A 223 8.08 -9.27 -10.09
N TYR A 224 6.98 -8.70 -9.66
CA TYR A 224 6.69 -7.27 -9.82
C TYR A 224 5.95 -6.70 -8.63
N ALA A 225 6.19 -5.43 -8.36
CA ALA A 225 5.47 -4.67 -7.33
C ALA A 225 5.40 -3.19 -7.72
N ARG A 226 4.44 -2.48 -7.13
CA ARG A 226 4.37 -1.03 -7.16
C ARG A 226 4.65 -0.49 -5.78
N ILE A 227 5.57 0.43 -5.69
CA ILE A 227 5.87 1.18 -4.49
C ILE A 227 5.19 2.53 -4.61
N ASP A 228 4.44 2.91 -3.59
CA ASP A 228 3.63 4.13 -3.55
C ASP A 228 4.27 5.13 -2.56
N PRO A 229 5.32 5.87 -2.96
CA PRO A 229 5.93 6.88 -2.10
C PRO A 229 5.13 8.17 -2.12
N ARG A 230 5.24 8.93 -1.02
CA ARG A 230 4.70 10.27 -0.95
C ARG A 230 5.86 11.28 -0.95
N LEU A 231 5.87 12.14 -1.96
CA LEU A 231 6.88 13.19 -2.08
C LEU A 231 6.39 14.41 -1.30
N ASP A 232 7.15 14.77 -0.27
CA ASP A 232 6.96 15.98 0.53
C ASP A 232 7.24 17.23 -0.33
N ASN A 233 6.62 18.37 0.02
CA ASN A 233 6.78 19.64 -0.70
C ASN A 233 8.13 20.30 -0.43
#